data_fe62fe4280d369fe5754b3c71253624d
#
_entry.id   fe62fe4280d369fe5754b3c71253624d
#
_cell.length_a   1.000
_cell.length_b   1.000
_cell.length_c   1.000
_cell.angle_alpha   90.00
_cell.angle_beta   90.00
_cell.angle_gamma   90.00
#
_symmetry.space_group_name_H-M   'P 1'
#
loop_
_entity.id
_entity.type
_entity.pdbx_description
1 polymer ?
#
loop_
_entity_poly.entity_id
_entity_poly.type
_entity_poly.pdbx_seq_one_letter_code
_entity_poly.pdbx_strand_id
1 'polypeptide(L)'
;MGETKHTQSQAKRDLDEKLRLSTPSRQVLEELAVACAKNPSPDNTFQYAFALSKSNEKSELRYAITILDGLVSEGYSHQVDCLYAAATALYLLGDYEEARTRCENILRSKPGSRIASELHLASIESQEQKESQQLKQAAVGGTVAVAALGVIAGVASVMLAKKN
;
A
#
# COMPACT_ATOMS: atom_id res chain seq x y z
N MET A 1 17.84 17.89 0.96
CA MET A 1 17.79 16.44 0.67
C MET A 1 17.88 15.55 1.93
N GLY A 2 18.74 15.80 2.87
CA GLY A 2 18.86 15.00 4.07
C GLY A 2 17.64 14.99 4.98
N GLU A 3 16.98 16.12 5.16
CA GLU A 3 15.80 16.27 6.02
C GLU A 3 14.58 15.50 5.50
N THR A 4 14.30 15.55 4.20
CA THR A 4 13.21 14.82 3.57
C THR A 4 13.41 13.29 3.69
N LYS A 5 14.64 12.82 3.48
CA LYS A 5 14.96 11.39 3.59
C LYS A 5 14.84 10.89 5.03
N HIS A 6 15.29 11.68 6.00
CA HIS A 6 15.11 11.37 7.41
C HIS A 6 13.63 11.25 7.77
N THR A 7 12.80 12.18 7.29
CA THR A 7 11.34 12.17 7.54
C THR A 7 10.66 10.93 6.95
N GLN A 8 11.04 10.53 5.73
CA GLN A 8 10.53 9.30 5.10
C GLN A 8 10.91 8.05 5.89
N SER A 9 12.18 7.94 6.29
CA SER A 9 12.66 6.80 7.06
C SER A 9 12.02 6.72 8.45
N GLN A 10 11.76 7.87 9.08
CA GLN A 10 11.05 7.91 10.35
C GLN A 10 9.59 7.48 10.18
N ALA A 11 8.87 8.02 9.19
CA ALA A 11 7.48 7.65 8.89
C ALA A 11 7.34 6.14 8.66
N LYS A 12 8.28 5.55 7.92
CA LYS A 12 8.31 4.10 7.70
C LYS A 12 8.46 3.32 9.01
N ARG A 13 9.42 3.67 9.85
CA ARG A 13 9.64 2.98 11.14
C ARG A 13 8.41 3.05 12.03
N ASP A 14 7.84 4.24 12.17
CA ASP A 14 6.67 4.48 13.02
C ASP A 14 5.44 3.71 12.50
N LEU A 15 5.22 3.71 11.20
CA LEU A 15 4.13 2.96 10.58
C LEU A 15 4.32 1.44 10.73
N ASP A 16 5.50 0.92 10.44
CA ASP A 16 5.79 -0.52 10.55
C ASP A 16 5.56 -1.02 11.97
N GLU A 17 5.96 -0.25 12.98
CA GLU A 17 5.72 -0.58 14.38
C GLU A 17 4.22 -0.56 14.72
N LYS A 18 3.49 0.48 14.31
CA LYS A 18 2.04 0.58 14.52
C LYS A 18 1.30 -0.59 13.88
N LEU A 19 1.65 -0.97 12.66
CA LEU A 19 1.01 -2.07 11.94
C LEU A 19 1.30 -3.41 12.62
N ARG A 20 2.55 -3.63 13.06
CA ARG A 20 2.92 -4.83 13.82
C ARG A 20 2.11 -4.98 15.11
N LEU A 21 1.86 -3.88 15.82
CA LEU A 21 1.10 -3.88 17.07
C LEU A 21 -0.42 -3.98 16.83
N SER A 22 -0.91 -3.62 15.64
CA SER A 22 -2.34 -3.61 15.32
C SER A 22 -2.79 -4.81 14.46
N THR A 23 -1.94 -5.81 14.29
CA THR A 23 -2.30 -7.06 13.61
C THR A 23 -3.45 -7.74 14.37
N PRO A 24 -4.59 -8.01 13.71
CA PRO A 24 -5.74 -8.61 14.38
C PRO A 24 -5.48 -10.07 14.75
N SER A 25 -6.01 -10.51 15.88
CA SER A 25 -6.01 -11.93 16.23
C SER A 25 -7.00 -12.71 15.35
N ARG A 26 -6.76 -14.02 15.20
CA ARG A 26 -7.71 -14.90 14.48
C ARG A 26 -9.10 -14.83 15.07
N GLN A 27 -9.22 -14.81 16.40
CA GLN A 27 -10.49 -14.71 17.10
C GLN A 27 -11.26 -13.44 16.69
N VAL A 28 -10.60 -12.28 16.68
CA VAL A 28 -11.24 -11.01 16.27
C VAL A 28 -11.73 -11.08 14.83
N LEU A 29 -10.93 -11.62 13.91
CA LEU A 29 -11.32 -11.77 12.51
C LEU A 29 -12.53 -12.71 12.35
N GLU A 30 -12.58 -13.81 13.10
CA GLU A 30 -13.70 -14.76 13.08
C GLU A 30 -14.98 -14.13 13.65
N GLU A 31 -14.88 -13.40 14.75
CA GLU A 31 -16.02 -12.68 15.35
C GLU A 31 -16.59 -11.63 14.37
N LEU A 32 -15.73 -10.85 13.69
CA LEU A 32 -16.17 -9.88 12.70
C LEU A 32 -16.75 -10.52 11.45
N ALA A 33 -16.19 -11.65 11.00
CA ALA A 33 -16.73 -12.42 9.88
C ALA A 33 -18.13 -12.94 10.19
N VAL A 34 -18.34 -13.49 11.40
CA VAL A 34 -19.64 -13.97 11.86
C VAL A 34 -20.65 -12.83 11.98
N ALA A 35 -20.26 -11.70 12.55
CA ALA A 35 -21.10 -10.51 12.66
C ALA A 35 -21.54 -10.01 11.27
N CYS A 36 -20.60 -9.93 10.33
CA CYS A 36 -20.87 -9.54 8.94
C CYS A 36 -21.81 -10.53 8.24
N ALA A 37 -21.62 -11.84 8.44
CA ALA A 37 -22.47 -12.86 7.85
C ALA A 37 -23.91 -12.85 8.40
N LYS A 38 -24.07 -12.57 9.71
CA LYS A 38 -25.38 -12.45 10.35
C LYS A 38 -26.15 -11.20 9.96
N ASN A 39 -25.44 -10.09 9.78
CA ASN A 39 -25.99 -8.79 9.39
C ASN A 39 -25.06 -8.11 8.39
N PRO A 40 -25.21 -8.35 7.08
CA PRO A 40 -24.34 -7.80 6.04
C PRO A 40 -24.64 -6.32 5.74
N SER A 41 -24.57 -5.48 6.78
CA SER A 41 -24.65 -4.03 6.62
C SER A 41 -23.32 -3.46 6.09
N PRO A 42 -23.32 -2.28 5.42
CA PRO A 42 -22.08 -1.62 5.02
C PRO A 42 -21.11 -1.38 6.18
N ASP A 43 -21.62 -1.07 7.37
CA ASP A 43 -20.81 -0.85 8.56
C ASP A 43 -20.12 -2.14 9.04
N ASN A 44 -20.84 -3.25 9.13
CA ASN A 44 -20.25 -4.54 9.51
C ASN A 44 -19.26 -5.03 8.45
N THR A 45 -19.56 -4.83 7.18
CA THR A 45 -18.67 -5.15 6.06
C THR A 45 -17.39 -4.32 6.14
N PHE A 46 -17.51 -3.03 6.42
CA PHE A 46 -16.36 -2.15 6.62
C PHE A 46 -15.50 -2.57 7.82
N GLN A 47 -16.09 -2.85 8.97
CA GLN A 47 -15.34 -3.26 10.16
C GLN A 47 -14.54 -4.55 9.91
N TYR A 48 -15.15 -5.52 9.25
CA TYR A 48 -14.46 -6.76 8.89
C TYR A 48 -13.32 -6.52 7.91
N ALA A 49 -13.57 -5.79 6.83
CA ALA A 49 -12.54 -5.46 5.83
C ALA A 49 -11.42 -4.59 6.40
N PHE A 50 -11.75 -3.66 7.29
CA PHE A 50 -10.77 -2.83 7.99
C PHE A 50 -9.83 -3.66 8.88
N ALA A 51 -10.36 -4.65 9.60
CA ALA A 51 -9.53 -5.58 10.37
C ALA A 51 -8.66 -6.45 9.45
N LEU A 52 -9.23 -7.00 8.39
CA LEU A 52 -8.49 -7.79 7.40
C LEU A 52 -7.36 -7.01 6.73
N SER A 53 -7.51 -5.69 6.55
CA SER A 53 -6.49 -4.83 5.91
C SER A 53 -5.17 -4.74 6.69
N LYS A 54 -5.12 -5.28 7.90
CA LYS A 54 -3.93 -5.36 8.77
C LYS A 54 -3.50 -6.79 9.07
N SER A 55 -4.02 -7.76 8.33
CA SER A 55 -3.68 -9.18 8.50
C SER A 55 -2.24 -9.48 8.06
N ASN A 56 -1.70 -10.56 8.56
CA ASN A 56 -0.42 -11.13 8.10
C ASN A 56 -0.58 -12.03 6.85
N GLU A 57 -1.82 -12.37 6.48
CA GLU A 57 -2.11 -13.26 5.37
C GLU A 57 -2.38 -12.46 4.08
N LYS A 58 -1.57 -12.71 3.05
CA LYS A 58 -1.69 -12.00 1.76
C LYS A 58 -3.05 -12.15 1.09
N SER A 59 -3.68 -13.31 1.22
CA SER A 59 -5.02 -13.56 0.68
C SER A 59 -6.08 -12.70 1.36
N GLU A 60 -5.98 -12.51 2.67
CA GLU A 60 -6.86 -11.66 3.46
C GLU A 60 -6.67 -10.18 3.13
N LEU A 61 -5.42 -9.74 2.94
CA LEU A 61 -5.14 -8.37 2.49
C LEU A 61 -5.76 -8.07 1.12
N ARG A 62 -5.64 -8.99 0.15
CA ARG A 62 -6.27 -8.82 -1.17
C ARG A 62 -7.79 -8.81 -1.08
N TYR A 63 -8.35 -9.68 -0.26
CA TYR A 63 -9.80 -9.72 -0.04
C TYR A 63 -10.29 -8.43 0.62
N ALA A 64 -9.57 -7.89 1.60
CA ALA A 64 -9.88 -6.60 2.20
C ALA A 64 -9.94 -5.47 1.16
N ILE A 65 -8.96 -5.39 0.27
CA ILE A 65 -8.92 -4.38 -0.80
C ILE A 65 -10.17 -4.48 -1.68
N THR A 66 -10.54 -5.70 -2.09
CA THR A 66 -11.73 -5.93 -2.92
C THR A 66 -13.02 -5.45 -2.23
N ILE A 67 -13.18 -5.75 -0.94
CA ILE A 67 -14.36 -5.30 -0.17
C ILE A 67 -14.36 -3.78 -0.02
N LEU A 68 -13.22 -3.18 0.34
CA LEU A 68 -13.11 -1.73 0.57
C LEU A 68 -13.36 -0.93 -0.71
N ASP A 69 -12.82 -1.38 -1.84
CA ASP A 69 -13.09 -0.77 -3.16
C ASP A 69 -14.56 -0.91 -3.56
N GLY A 70 -15.19 -2.04 -3.24
CA GLY A 70 -16.63 -2.23 -3.41
C GLY A 70 -17.45 -1.22 -2.62
N LEU A 71 -17.15 -1.03 -1.34
CA LEU A 71 -17.81 -0.06 -0.48
C LEU A 71 -17.66 1.39 -1.00
N VAL A 72 -16.49 1.76 -1.50
CA VAL A 72 -16.28 3.07 -2.14
C VAL A 72 -17.14 3.22 -3.39
N SER A 73 -17.20 2.20 -4.24
CA SER A 73 -18.01 2.19 -5.46
C SER A 73 -19.51 2.27 -5.19
N GLU A 74 -19.96 1.69 -4.09
CA GLU A 74 -21.36 1.73 -3.64
C GLU A 74 -21.74 3.02 -2.91
N GLY A 75 -20.79 3.96 -2.73
CA GLY A 75 -21.03 5.24 -2.10
C GLY A 75 -21.12 5.20 -0.59
N TYR A 76 -20.45 4.24 0.06
CA TYR A 76 -20.36 4.17 1.52
C TYR A 76 -19.83 5.49 2.12
N SER A 77 -20.44 5.96 3.21
CA SER A 77 -20.18 7.29 3.78
C SER A 77 -18.75 7.51 4.26
N HIS A 78 -18.04 6.44 4.67
CA HIS A 78 -16.66 6.50 5.17
C HIS A 78 -15.62 6.17 4.08
N GLN A 79 -15.73 6.83 2.92
CA GLN A 79 -14.86 6.56 1.76
C GLN A 79 -13.38 6.76 2.05
N VAL A 80 -13.01 7.81 2.79
CA VAL A 80 -11.61 8.08 3.13
C VAL A 80 -11.02 6.97 4.00
N ASP A 81 -11.82 6.44 4.93
CA ASP A 81 -11.38 5.34 5.79
C ASP A 81 -11.20 4.04 4.98
N CYS A 82 -12.08 3.79 4.01
CA CYS A 82 -11.94 2.68 3.06
C CYS A 82 -10.67 2.82 2.21
N LEU A 83 -10.41 4.00 1.66
CA LEU A 83 -9.22 4.27 0.84
C LEU A 83 -7.93 4.11 1.67
N TYR A 84 -7.93 4.59 2.91
CA TYR A 84 -6.78 4.44 3.80
C TYR A 84 -6.54 2.97 4.19
N ALA A 85 -7.59 2.22 4.53
CA ALA A 85 -7.47 0.81 4.86
C ALA A 85 -6.99 -0.01 3.65
N ALA A 86 -7.49 0.27 2.44
CA ALA A 86 -7.00 -0.36 1.22
C ALA A 86 -5.53 -0.02 0.94
N ALA A 87 -5.12 1.24 1.13
CA ALA A 87 -3.72 1.65 1.01
C ALA A 87 -2.82 0.94 2.04
N THR A 88 -3.30 0.73 3.26
CA THR A 88 -2.59 -0.04 4.30
C THR A 88 -2.38 -1.50 3.88
N ALA A 89 -3.40 -2.15 3.34
CA ALA A 89 -3.30 -3.52 2.84
C ALA A 89 -2.32 -3.62 1.67
N LEU A 90 -2.34 -2.67 0.73
CA LEU A 90 -1.38 -2.59 -0.38
C LEU A 90 0.06 -2.42 0.13
N TYR A 91 0.27 -1.56 1.12
CA TYR A 91 1.57 -1.39 1.76
C TYR A 91 2.09 -2.70 2.36
N LEU A 92 1.25 -3.43 3.10
CA LEU A 92 1.60 -4.73 3.68
C LEU A 92 1.84 -5.82 2.62
N LEU A 93 1.20 -5.72 1.46
CA LEU A 93 1.47 -6.59 0.30
C LEU A 93 2.80 -6.27 -0.40
N GLY A 94 3.42 -5.12 -0.10
CA GLY A 94 4.61 -4.64 -0.79
C GLY A 94 4.32 -3.94 -2.12
N ASP A 95 3.07 -3.56 -2.35
CA ASP A 95 2.63 -2.75 -3.50
C ASP A 95 2.64 -1.27 -3.11
N TYR A 96 3.85 -0.76 -2.92
CA TYR A 96 4.09 0.57 -2.36
C TYR A 96 3.69 1.70 -3.32
N GLU A 97 3.80 1.48 -4.61
CA GLU A 97 3.42 2.47 -5.62
C GLU A 97 1.90 2.72 -5.62
N GLU A 98 1.11 1.66 -5.61
CA GLU A 98 -0.35 1.79 -5.53
C GLU A 98 -0.79 2.33 -4.16
N ALA A 99 -0.15 1.89 -3.06
CA ALA A 99 -0.40 2.44 -1.73
C ALA A 99 -0.17 3.96 -1.70
N ARG A 100 0.91 4.44 -2.30
CA ARG A 100 1.23 5.87 -2.43
C ARG A 100 0.15 6.60 -3.23
N THR A 101 -0.26 6.07 -4.38
CA THR A 101 -1.31 6.65 -5.22
C THR A 101 -2.63 6.82 -4.46
N ARG A 102 -3.03 5.81 -3.67
CA ARG A 102 -4.21 5.89 -2.79
C ARG A 102 -4.09 6.99 -1.74
N CYS A 103 -2.93 7.14 -1.14
CA CYS A 103 -2.66 8.23 -0.18
C CYS A 103 -2.72 9.60 -0.84
N GLU A 104 -2.20 9.76 -2.05
CA GLU A 104 -2.28 11.00 -2.82
C GLU A 104 -3.74 11.41 -3.11
N ASN A 105 -4.60 10.44 -3.41
CA ASN A 105 -6.03 10.68 -3.59
C ASN A 105 -6.70 11.18 -2.30
N ILE A 106 -6.35 10.61 -1.14
CA ILE A 106 -6.82 11.09 0.16
C ILE A 106 -6.34 12.51 0.40
N LEU A 107 -5.05 12.79 0.19
CA LEU A 107 -4.43 14.08 0.46
C LEU A 107 -4.93 15.21 -0.45
N ARG A 108 -5.45 14.90 -1.65
CA ARG A 108 -6.13 15.89 -2.51
C ARG A 108 -7.42 16.40 -1.87
N SER A 109 -8.18 15.54 -1.21
CA SER A 109 -9.43 15.90 -0.55
C SER A 109 -9.24 16.33 0.91
N LYS A 110 -8.22 15.79 1.57
CA LYS A 110 -7.87 16.06 2.98
C LYS A 110 -6.37 16.31 3.13
N PRO A 111 -5.84 17.49 2.73
CA PRO A 111 -4.40 17.79 2.77
C PRO A 111 -3.77 17.68 4.16
N GLY A 112 -4.56 17.88 5.22
CA GLY A 112 -4.13 17.77 6.62
C GLY A 112 -4.17 16.35 7.21
N SER A 113 -4.46 15.32 6.42
CA SER A 113 -4.52 13.95 6.93
C SER A 113 -3.13 13.43 7.31
N ARG A 114 -2.86 13.37 8.60
CA ARG A 114 -1.57 12.90 9.15
C ARG A 114 -1.33 11.42 8.84
N ILE A 115 -2.36 10.58 8.95
CA ILE A 115 -2.24 9.14 8.67
C ILE A 115 -1.96 8.87 7.18
N ALA A 116 -2.61 9.58 6.27
CA ALA A 116 -2.35 9.45 4.84
C ALA A 116 -0.96 9.97 4.47
N SER A 117 -0.51 11.06 5.09
CA SER A 117 0.84 11.59 4.90
C SER A 117 1.93 10.63 5.41
N GLU A 118 1.73 10.02 6.58
CA GLU A 118 2.65 9.02 7.14
C GLU A 118 2.76 7.79 6.23
N LEU A 119 1.63 7.23 5.80
CA LEU A 119 1.60 6.07 4.90
C LEU A 119 2.20 6.40 3.53
N HIS A 120 1.95 7.60 3.00
CA HIS A 120 2.54 8.09 1.76
C HIS A 120 4.07 8.13 1.83
N LEU A 121 4.62 8.76 2.87
CA LEU A 121 6.08 8.85 3.08
C LEU A 121 6.72 7.48 3.31
N ALA A 122 6.06 6.62 4.10
CA ALA A 122 6.52 5.25 4.34
C ALA A 122 6.53 4.42 3.05
N SER A 123 5.54 4.62 2.17
CA SER A 123 5.47 3.94 0.87
C SER A 123 6.62 4.34 -0.05
N ILE A 124 6.98 5.63 -0.09
CA ILE A 124 8.13 6.12 -0.85
C ILE A 124 9.41 5.44 -0.36
N GLU A 125 9.68 5.49 0.94
CA GLU A 125 10.88 4.88 1.53
C GLU A 125 10.95 3.39 1.28
N SER A 126 9.83 2.68 1.41
CA SER A 126 9.75 1.23 1.20
C SER A 126 9.97 0.84 -0.25
N GLN A 127 9.46 1.63 -1.20
CA GLN A 127 9.69 1.42 -2.62
C GLN A 127 11.16 1.59 -2.99
N GLU A 128 11.80 2.65 -2.52
CA GLU A 128 13.22 2.90 -2.77
C GLU A 128 14.12 1.80 -2.16
N GLN A 129 13.79 1.33 -0.95
CA GLN A 129 14.51 0.21 -0.33
C GLN A 129 14.34 -1.09 -1.13
N LYS A 130 13.13 -1.37 -1.60
CA LYS A 130 12.84 -2.54 -2.44
C LYS A 130 13.63 -2.52 -3.75
N GLU A 131 13.66 -1.38 -4.44
CA GLU A 131 14.42 -1.19 -5.68
C GLU A 131 15.92 -1.33 -5.46
N SER A 132 16.44 -0.71 -4.38
CA SER A 132 17.86 -0.83 -4.01
C SER A 132 18.27 -2.27 -3.71
N GLN A 133 17.41 -3.04 -3.02
CA GLN A 133 17.66 -4.46 -2.74
C GLN A 133 17.64 -5.30 -4.03
N GLN A 134 16.70 -5.06 -4.92
CA GLN A 134 16.62 -5.75 -6.20
C GLN A 134 17.86 -5.50 -7.06
N LEU A 135 18.34 -4.24 -7.13
CA LEU A 135 19.57 -3.89 -7.84
C LEU A 135 20.81 -4.59 -7.25
N LYS A 136 20.92 -4.64 -5.92
CA LYS A 136 22.02 -5.35 -5.25
C LYS A 136 21.98 -6.85 -5.52
N GLN A 137 20.81 -7.47 -5.51
CA GLN A 137 20.64 -8.90 -5.81
C GLN A 137 20.98 -9.20 -7.28
N ALA A 138 20.55 -8.36 -8.21
CA ALA A 138 20.90 -8.49 -9.63
C ALA A 138 22.41 -8.37 -9.87
N ALA A 139 23.09 -7.45 -9.17
CA ALA A 139 24.54 -7.28 -9.28
C ALA A 139 25.33 -8.49 -8.76
N VAL A 140 24.85 -9.16 -7.71
CA VAL A 140 25.49 -10.35 -7.11
C VAL A 140 25.22 -11.61 -7.95
N GLY A 141 24.04 -11.72 -8.57
CA GLY A 141 23.61 -12.93 -9.31
C GLY A 141 24.14 -13.04 -10.74
N GLY A 142 24.82 -12.03 -11.29
CA GLY A 142 25.32 -12.02 -12.67
C GLY A 142 24.24 -12.10 -13.75
N THR A 143 22.98 -12.15 -13.39
CA THR A 143 21.83 -12.11 -14.29
C THR A 143 21.13 -10.77 -14.10
N VAL A 144 21.32 -9.88 -15.06
CA VAL A 144 20.47 -8.70 -15.19
C VAL A 144 19.07 -9.22 -15.53
N ALA A 145 18.22 -9.31 -14.53
CA ALA A 145 16.82 -9.62 -14.78
C ALA A 145 16.25 -8.46 -15.61
N VAL A 146 15.96 -8.76 -16.88
CA VAL A 146 15.49 -7.82 -17.90
C VAL A 146 14.18 -7.10 -17.51
N ALA A 147 13.51 -7.55 -16.46
CA ALA A 147 12.26 -6.98 -15.97
C ALA A 147 12.39 -5.56 -15.36
N ALA A 148 13.59 -5.14 -14.95
CA ALA A 148 13.83 -3.79 -14.43
C ALA A 148 14.14 -2.75 -15.52
N LEU A 149 14.27 -3.17 -16.78
CA LEU A 149 14.69 -2.33 -17.89
C LEU A 149 13.54 -1.74 -18.73
N GLY A 150 12.30 -1.90 -18.30
CA GLY A 150 11.15 -1.31 -18.99
C GLY A 150 11.20 0.22 -19.08
N VAL A 151 11.92 0.87 -18.16
CA VAL A 151 12.06 2.34 -18.14
C VAL A 151 13.29 2.82 -18.93
N ILE A 152 14.31 1.99 -19.08
CA ILE A 152 15.55 2.37 -19.81
C ILE A 152 15.43 2.12 -21.32
N ALA A 153 14.59 1.18 -21.74
CA ALA A 153 14.36 0.91 -23.18
C ALA A 153 13.73 2.10 -23.93
N GLY A 154 12.95 2.95 -23.22
CA GLY A 154 12.36 4.16 -23.80
C GLY A 154 13.40 5.24 -24.16
N VAL A 155 14.51 5.31 -23.44
CA VAL A 155 15.55 6.34 -23.68
C VAL A 155 16.52 5.92 -24.78
N ALA A 156 16.79 4.62 -24.91
CA ALA A 156 17.66 4.11 -25.95
C ALA A 156 17.04 4.18 -27.36
N SER A 157 15.72 4.04 -27.46
CA SER A 157 14.99 4.15 -28.73
C SER A 157 15.02 5.57 -29.33
N VAL A 158 15.06 6.61 -28.49
CA VAL A 158 15.11 8.00 -28.93
C VAL A 158 16.49 8.39 -29.48
N MET A 159 17.56 7.74 -28.99
CA MET A 159 18.90 8.02 -29.50
C MET A 159 19.21 7.35 -30.83
N LEU A 160 18.59 6.21 -31.13
CA LEU A 160 18.76 5.52 -32.42
C LEU A 160 17.98 6.16 -33.58
N ALA A 161 16.85 6.80 -33.28
CA ALA A 161 16.04 7.50 -34.28
C ALA A 161 16.64 8.84 -34.76
N LYS A 162 17.69 9.33 -34.11
CA LYS A 162 18.34 10.63 -34.44
C LYS A 162 19.59 10.50 -35.32
N LYS A 163 19.89 9.29 -35.81
CA LYS A 163 21.11 9.02 -36.60
C LYS A 163 20.85 8.63 -38.05
N ASN A 164 19.63 8.88 -38.55
CA ASN A 164 19.30 8.78 -39.98
C ASN A 164 18.79 10.09 -40.51
#